data_c1791d882ede7d89de8042caaff3e220
#
_entry.id   c1791d882ede7d89de8042caaff3e220
#
_cell.length_a   1.000
_cell.length_b   1.000
_cell.length_c   1.000
_cell.angle_alpha   90.00
_cell.angle_beta   90.00
_cell.angle_gamma   90.00
#
_symmetry.space_group_name_H-M   'P 1'
#
loop_
_entity.id
_entity.type
_entity.pdbx_description
1 polymer ?
#
loop_
_entity_poly.entity_id
_entity_poly.type
_entity_poly.pdbx_seq_one_letter_code
_entity_poly.pdbx_strand_id
1 'polypeptide(L)'
;MYKSSTDAYQGAVKIMSHEYANKYANYWSKKQKVIKTGKANFKDSGRQKTYNSEFAAITEYRKKYPNDVKFKYLDWKQSQKYFKKIAKSKTYKDICIKQDASKPGVTKPILEKAHFRGATAGQATWYGAMRLAETNCPYTIVHEFAHLCGNMHHDIGFRRDVIKLSSRFLGTEFAKMLKGQFKKSKLKITVSQHIMSPEKWIESVIRMDKIRMERS
;
A
#
# COMPACT_ATOMS: atom_id res chain seq x y z
N MET A 1 20.91 -9.74 -12.39
CA MET A 1 19.59 -9.16 -12.78
C MET A 1 18.58 -9.43 -11.66
N TYR A 2 17.89 -8.43 -11.16
CA TYR A 2 16.95 -8.59 -10.07
C TYR A 2 15.65 -9.21 -10.56
N LYS A 3 15.19 -10.29 -9.89
CA LYS A 3 14.00 -11.05 -10.29
C LYS A 3 12.68 -10.42 -9.85
N SER A 4 12.73 -9.48 -8.91
CA SER A 4 11.56 -8.77 -8.38
C SER A 4 11.92 -7.37 -7.93
N SER A 5 10.92 -6.50 -7.77
CA SER A 5 11.13 -5.15 -7.22
C SER A 5 11.65 -5.15 -5.79
N THR A 6 11.33 -6.18 -5.01
CA THR A 6 11.87 -6.35 -3.66
C THR A 6 13.33 -6.77 -3.69
N ASP A 7 13.71 -7.67 -4.62
CA ASP A 7 15.09 -8.08 -4.79
C ASP A 7 15.94 -6.91 -5.27
N ALA A 8 15.38 -6.07 -6.15
CA ALA A 8 16.00 -4.82 -6.58
C ALA A 8 16.22 -3.84 -5.42
N TYR A 9 15.21 -3.67 -4.57
CA TYR A 9 15.31 -2.83 -3.37
C TYR A 9 16.32 -3.39 -2.36
N GLN A 10 16.28 -4.69 -2.07
CA GLN A 10 17.24 -5.35 -1.20
C GLN A 10 18.66 -5.30 -1.79
N GLY A 11 18.78 -5.41 -3.10
CA GLY A 11 20.04 -5.24 -3.82
C GLY A 11 20.58 -3.82 -3.68
N ALA A 12 19.73 -2.80 -3.85
CA ALA A 12 20.09 -1.40 -3.65
C ALA A 12 20.58 -1.14 -2.20
N VAL A 13 19.87 -1.70 -1.21
CA VAL A 13 20.28 -1.61 0.21
C VAL A 13 21.61 -2.33 0.48
N LYS A 14 21.88 -3.44 -0.19
CA LYS A 14 23.18 -4.14 -0.07
C LYS A 14 24.33 -3.38 -0.73
N ILE A 15 24.05 -2.67 -1.83
CA ILE A 15 25.05 -1.84 -2.52
C ILE A 15 25.35 -0.57 -1.72
N MET A 16 24.39 -0.09 -0.94
CA MET A 16 24.57 1.06 -0.07
C MET A 16 25.43 0.68 1.13
N SER A 17 26.43 1.51 1.45
CA SER A 17 27.21 1.32 2.67
C SER A 17 26.29 1.31 3.90
N HIS A 18 26.71 0.65 4.97
CA HIS A 18 25.94 0.59 6.23
C HIS A 18 25.62 1.99 6.78
N GLU A 19 26.52 2.93 6.57
CA GLU A 19 26.36 4.36 6.90
C GLU A 19 25.23 5.01 6.10
N TYR A 20 25.13 4.69 4.83
CA TYR A 20 24.12 5.19 3.92
C TYR A 20 22.72 4.66 4.28
N ALA A 21 22.63 3.37 4.61
CA ALA A 21 21.38 2.78 5.06
C ALA A 21 20.89 3.42 6.38
N ASN A 22 21.81 3.70 7.32
CA ASN A 22 21.49 4.37 8.58
C ASN A 22 21.07 5.84 8.36
N LYS A 23 21.73 6.58 7.49
CA LYS A 23 21.32 7.95 7.11
C LYS A 23 19.94 7.95 6.48
N TYR A 24 19.63 6.96 5.61
CA TYR A 24 18.32 6.80 4.99
C TYR A 24 17.23 6.50 6.03
N ALA A 25 17.48 5.57 6.95
CA ALA A 25 16.56 5.26 8.04
C ALA A 25 16.31 6.49 8.94
N ASN A 26 17.37 7.23 9.28
CA ASN A 26 17.29 8.46 10.08
C ASN A 26 16.53 9.58 9.34
N TYR A 27 16.73 9.73 8.04
CA TYR A 27 15.95 10.67 7.22
C TYR A 27 14.45 10.36 7.29
N TRP A 28 14.07 9.11 7.11
CA TRP A 28 12.67 8.72 7.16
C TRP A 28 12.05 8.84 8.54
N SER A 29 12.78 8.53 9.60
CA SER A 29 12.31 8.72 10.97
C SER A 29 12.09 10.21 11.29
N LYS A 30 12.99 11.09 10.87
CA LYS A 30 12.82 12.56 10.98
C LYS A 30 11.62 13.04 10.17
N LYS A 31 11.44 12.54 8.93
CA LYS A 31 10.31 12.90 8.08
C LYS A 31 8.97 12.44 8.66
N GLN A 32 8.90 11.26 9.27
CA GLN A 32 7.72 10.80 10.00
C GLN A 32 7.43 11.67 11.23
N LYS A 33 8.46 12.15 11.94
CA LYS A 33 8.30 13.07 13.06
C LYS A 33 7.72 14.43 12.61
N VAL A 34 8.16 14.94 11.46
CA VAL A 34 7.61 16.15 10.82
C VAL A 34 6.16 15.95 10.38
N ILE A 35 5.81 14.77 9.84
CA ILE A 35 4.43 14.43 9.48
C ILE A 35 3.53 14.36 10.73
N LYS A 36 4.03 13.77 11.83
CA LYS A 36 3.30 13.71 13.12
C LYS A 36 3.09 15.08 13.77
N THR A 37 3.97 16.02 13.54
CA THR A 37 3.89 17.38 14.14
C THR A 37 3.11 18.38 13.28
N GLY A 38 2.50 17.94 12.18
CA GLY A 38 1.65 18.79 11.33
C GLY A 38 2.38 19.89 10.56
N LYS A 39 3.72 19.92 10.61
CA LYS A 39 4.54 20.95 9.95
C LYS A 39 4.88 20.65 8.48
N ALA A 40 4.55 19.46 7.97
CA ALA A 40 4.67 19.16 6.56
C ALA A 40 3.29 19.23 5.91
N ASN A 41 3.07 20.20 5.05
CA ASN A 41 1.88 20.31 4.19
C ASN A 41 1.84 19.20 3.14
N PHE A 42 1.89 17.94 3.58
CA PHE A 42 1.71 16.80 2.71
C PHE A 42 0.20 16.53 2.61
N LYS A 43 -0.47 17.29 1.75
CA LYS A 43 -1.89 17.08 1.46
C LYS A 43 -2.02 15.84 0.56
N ASP A 44 -2.29 14.70 1.15
CA ASP A 44 -2.99 13.61 0.46
C ASP A 44 -4.44 14.07 0.21
N SER A 45 -4.60 14.93 -0.79
CA SER A 45 -5.87 15.61 -1.10
C SER A 45 -6.99 14.63 -1.51
N GLY A 46 -6.62 13.40 -1.86
CA GLY A 46 -7.54 12.33 -2.20
C GLY A 46 -7.95 11.43 -1.05
N ARG A 47 -7.24 11.49 0.08
CA ARG A 47 -7.37 10.54 1.19
C ARG A 47 -8.81 10.44 1.73
N GLN A 48 -9.37 11.55 2.17
CA GLN A 48 -10.71 11.55 2.77
C GLN A 48 -11.79 11.10 1.78
N LYS A 49 -11.71 11.58 0.53
CA LYS A 49 -12.64 11.15 -0.52
C LYS A 49 -12.51 9.67 -0.83
N THR A 50 -11.29 9.13 -0.81
CA THR A 50 -11.03 7.70 -1.02
C THR A 50 -11.65 6.90 0.11
N TYR A 51 -11.40 7.23 1.37
CA TYR A 51 -12.02 6.56 2.53
C TYR A 51 -13.54 6.61 2.51
N ASN A 52 -14.14 7.77 2.20
CA ASN A 52 -15.58 7.89 2.10
C ASN A 52 -16.16 6.99 1.00
N SER A 53 -15.48 6.89 -0.14
CA SER A 53 -15.89 6.03 -1.25
C SER A 53 -15.76 4.54 -0.89
N GLU A 54 -14.70 4.15 -0.19
CA GLU A 54 -14.48 2.79 0.29
C GLU A 54 -15.55 2.39 1.30
N PHE A 55 -15.82 3.26 2.27
CA PHE A 55 -16.86 3.03 3.25
C PHE A 55 -18.25 2.90 2.62
N ALA A 56 -18.58 3.78 1.66
CA ALA A 56 -19.82 3.70 0.91
C ALA A 56 -19.94 2.39 0.12
N ALA A 57 -18.87 1.94 -0.54
CA ALA A 57 -18.85 0.67 -1.26
C ALA A 57 -19.06 -0.54 -0.33
N ILE A 58 -18.41 -0.56 0.84
CA ILE A 58 -18.57 -1.62 1.83
C ILE A 58 -20.00 -1.66 2.37
N THR A 59 -20.55 -0.49 2.68
CA THR A 59 -21.93 -0.37 3.20
C THR A 59 -22.96 -0.83 2.17
N GLU A 60 -22.83 -0.38 0.92
CA GLU A 60 -23.67 -0.80 -0.19
C GLU A 60 -23.60 -2.31 -0.44
N TYR A 61 -22.37 -2.86 -0.41
CA TYR A 61 -22.15 -4.29 -0.62
C TYR A 61 -22.78 -5.12 0.51
N ARG A 62 -22.55 -4.76 1.76
CA ARG A 62 -23.13 -5.46 2.91
C ARG A 62 -24.67 -5.42 2.92
N LYS A 63 -25.25 -4.29 2.50
CA LYS A 63 -26.71 -4.18 2.36
C LYS A 63 -27.25 -5.11 1.29
N LYS A 64 -26.54 -5.24 0.15
CA LYS A 64 -26.96 -6.09 -0.97
C LYS A 64 -26.69 -7.57 -0.72
N TYR A 65 -25.63 -7.90 0.02
CA TYR A 65 -25.16 -9.27 0.27
C TYR A 65 -24.90 -9.49 1.77
N PRO A 66 -25.96 -9.48 2.62
CA PRO A 66 -25.80 -9.49 4.08
C PRO A 66 -25.14 -10.78 4.63
N ASN A 67 -25.26 -11.89 3.90
CA ASN A 67 -24.74 -13.20 4.29
C ASN A 67 -23.38 -13.52 3.67
N ASP A 68 -22.76 -12.59 2.88
CA ASP A 68 -21.46 -12.86 2.28
C ASP A 68 -20.35 -12.86 3.35
N VAL A 69 -19.76 -14.03 3.54
CA VAL A 69 -18.69 -14.27 4.51
C VAL A 69 -17.40 -13.49 4.22
N LYS A 70 -17.22 -12.97 3.00
CA LYS A 70 -16.02 -12.24 2.58
C LYS A 70 -15.80 -10.92 3.34
N PHE A 71 -16.84 -10.42 4.01
CA PHE A 71 -16.76 -9.19 4.80
C PHE A 71 -16.97 -9.41 6.29
N LYS A 72 -17.00 -10.69 6.75
CA LYS A 72 -16.95 -11.00 8.18
C LYS A 72 -15.59 -10.62 8.75
N TYR A 73 -15.59 -10.10 9.96
CA TYR A 73 -14.35 -9.81 10.67
C TYR A 73 -13.53 -11.08 10.90
N LEU A 74 -12.25 -10.97 10.69
CA LEU A 74 -11.26 -12.01 10.88
C LEU A 74 -10.57 -11.78 12.22
N ASP A 75 -10.40 -12.85 13.00
CA ASP A 75 -9.49 -12.86 14.14
C ASP A 75 -8.02 -12.79 13.67
N TRP A 76 -7.09 -12.74 14.62
CA TRP A 76 -5.67 -12.65 14.30
C TRP A 76 -5.17 -13.84 13.47
N LYS A 77 -5.54 -15.06 13.83
CA LYS A 77 -5.11 -16.28 13.11
C LYS A 77 -5.66 -16.32 11.68
N GLN A 78 -6.91 -15.94 11.51
CA GLN A 78 -7.54 -15.82 10.19
C GLN A 78 -6.92 -14.69 9.38
N SER A 79 -6.62 -13.55 10.00
CA SER A 79 -5.92 -12.41 9.37
C SER A 79 -4.54 -12.80 8.88
N GLN A 80 -3.76 -13.56 9.66
CA GLN A 80 -2.47 -14.11 9.24
C GLN A 80 -2.60 -15.04 8.03
N LYS A 81 -3.60 -15.93 8.03
CA LYS A 81 -3.86 -16.84 6.90
C LYS A 81 -4.23 -16.05 5.64
N TYR A 82 -5.08 -15.04 5.79
CA TYR A 82 -5.53 -14.20 4.69
C TYR A 82 -4.39 -13.34 4.13
N PHE A 83 -3.58 -12.74 5.00
CA PHE A 83 -2.36 -12.04 4.63
C PHE A 83 -1.41 -12.93 3.81
N LYS A 84 -1.09 -14.13 4.31
CA LYS A 84 -0.22 -15.10 3.59
C LYS A 84 -0.78 -15.47 2.22
N LYS A 85 -2.10 -15.63 2.10
CA LYS A 85 -2.79 -15.91 0.83
C LYS A 85 -2.56 -14.79 -0.18
N ILE A 86 -2.70 -13.52 0.22
CA ILE A 86 -2.49 -12.37 -0.67
C ILE A 86 -1.01 -12.22 -1.02
N ALA A 87 -0.12 -12.23 -0.04
CA ALA A 87 1.32 -12.05 -0.23
C ALA A 87 1.95 -13.09 -1.19
N LYS A 88 1.44 -14.34 -1.17
CA LYS A 88 1.90 -15.41 -2.07
C LYS A 88 1.29 -15.34 -3.47
N SER A 89 0.23 -14.56 -3.68
CA SER A 89 -0.50 -14.55 -4.94
C SER A 89 0.28 -13.93 -6.08
N LYS A 90 0.12 -14.51 -7.27
CA LYS A 90 0.68 -13.94 -8.51
C LYS A 90 0.13 -12.53 -8.76
N THR A 91 -1.17 -12.31 -8.53
CA THR A 91 -1.81 -11.00 -8.72
C THR A 91 -1.14 -9.89 -7.94
N TYR A 92 -0.85 -10.10 -6.64
CA TYR A 92 -0.17 -9.12 -5.82
C TYR A 92 1.26 -8.87 -6.30
N LYS A 93 2.02 -9.93 -6.58
CA LYS A 93 3.40 -9.83 -7.07
C LYS A 93 3.49 -9.11 -8.41
N ASP A 94 2.59 -9.41 -9.34
CA ASP A 94 2.54 -8.75 -10.65
C ASP A 94 2.24 -7.25 -10.52
N ILE A 95 1.38 -6.84 -9.57
CA ILE A 95 1.12 -5.43 -9.30
C ILE A 95 2.36 -4.75 -8.72
N CYS A 96 3.06 -5.41 -7.78
CA CYS A 96 4.29 -4.86 -7.19
C CYS A 96 5.39 -4.62 -8.23
N ILE A 97 5.48 -5.44 -9.27
CA ILE A 97 6.49 -5.33 -10.34
C ILE A 97 6.09 -4.25 -11.36
N LYS A 98 4.81 -4.09 -11.66
CA LYS A 98 4.30 -3.07 -12.58
C LYS A 98 4.26 -1.71 -11.89
N GLN A 99 5.36 -1.02 -12.00
CA GLN A 99 5.60 0.22 -11.27
C GLN A 99 5.07 1.44 -12.03
N ASP A 100 3.90 1.85 -11.69
CA ASP A 100 3.37 3.19 -11.94
C ASP A 100 3.12 3.95 -10.62
N ALA A 101 3.71 3.46 -9.55
CA ALA A 101 3.68 4.02 -8.21
C ALA A 101 4.95 4.83 -7.91
N SER A 102 4.92 5.64 -6.87
CA SER A 102 6.06 6.46 -6.44
C SER A 102 7.24 5.64 -5.91
N LYS A 103 7.02 4.36 -5.64
CA LYS A 103 8.00 3.38 -5.16
C LYS A 103 7.66 2.00 -5.69
N PRO A 104 8.64 1.07 -5.78
CA PRO A 104 8.37 -0.33 -6.09
C PRO A 104 7.54 -0.96 -4.97
N GLY A 105 6.71 -1.91 -5.35
CA GLY A 105 5.95 -2.69 -4.40
C GLY A 105 6.83 -3.67 -3.61
N VAL A 106 6.36 -4.02 -2.43
CA VAL A 106 7.04 -4.96 -1.53
C VAL A 106 6.55 -6.38 -1.80
N THR A 107 7.32 -7.20 -2.48
CA THR A 107 6.91 -8.57 -2.86
C THR A 107 6.97 -9.58 -1.71
N LYS A 108 7.71 -9.27 -0.64
CA LYS A 108 7.84 -10.10 0.58
C LYS A 108 7.49 -9.26 1.81
N PRO A 109 6.21 -8.90 2.01
CA PRO A 109 5.80 -8.07 3.14
C PRO A 109 5.87 -8.85 4.45
N ILE A 110 6.07 -8.11 5.55
CA ILE A 110 6.05 -8.62 6.92
C ILE A 110 4.70 -8.28 7.54
N LEU A 111 4.19 -9.16 8.40
CA LEU A 111 2.98 -8.92 9.17
C LEU A 111 3.32 -8.70 10.65
N GLU A 112 2.83 -7.59 11.20
CA GLU A 112 3.00 -7.21 12.60
C GLU A 112 1.65 -7.04 13.27
N LYS A 113 1.52 -7.52 14.51
CA LYS A 113 0.36 -7.21 15.36
C LYS A 113 0.57 -5.84 16.00
N ALA A 114 -0.47 -5.01 16.01
CA ALA A 114 -0.39 -3.68 16.56
C ALA A 114 -1.65 -3.28 17.32
N HIS A 115 -1.48 -2.47 18.35
CA HIS A 115 -2.58 -1.77 18.99
C HIS A 115 -2.70 -0.37 18.41
N PHE A 116 -3.87 -0.06 17.88
CA PHE A 116 -4.16 1.26 17.34
C PHE A 116 -5.06 2.03 18.29
N ARG A 117 -4.83 3.34 18.39
CA ARG A 117 -5.75 4.26 19.06
C ARG A 117 -6.73 4.82 18.03
N GLY A 118 -8.00 4.91 18.39
CA GLY A 118 -9.04 5.44 17.52
C GLY A 118 -9.50 4.46 16.43
N ALA A 119 -9.93 4.97 15.30
CA ALA A 119 -10.57 4.20 14.23
C ALA A 119 -9.58 3.50 13.26
N THR A 120 -8.28 3.55 13.53
CA THR A 120 -7.27 2.89 12.66
C THR A 120 -7.31 1.38 12.91
N ALA A 121 -7.51 0.60 11.86
CA ALA A 121 -7.55 -0.86 11.93
C ALA A 121 -6.33 -1.53 11.27
N GLY A 122 -5.61 -0.81 10.42
CA GLY A 122 -4.41 -1.29 9.72
C GLY A 122 -3.48 -0.16 9.32
N GLN A 123 -2.25 -0.50 9.00
CA GLN A 123 -1.24 0.43 8.53
C GLN A 123 -0.18 -0.30 7.71
N ALA A 124 0.05 0.12 6.48
CA ALA A 124 1.25 -0.23 5.75
C ALA A 124 2.39 0.72 6.11
N THR A 125 3.58 0.17 6.29
CA THR A 125 4.78 0.93 6.63
C THR A 125 5.69 1.09 5.42
N TRP A 126 6.52 2.11 5.44
CA TRP A 126 7.50 2.37 4.39
C TRP A 126 8.57 1.27 4.25
N TYR A 127 8.84 0.51 5.32
CA TYR A 127 9.80 -0.61 5.31
C TYR A 127 9.16 -1.96 4.91
N GLY A 128 7.91 -1.95 4.46
CA GLY A 128 7.27 -3.14 3.89
C GLY A 128 6.53 -4.02 4.89
N ALA A 129 6.26 -3.55 6.10
CA ALA A 129 5.42 -4.25 7.04
C ALA A 129 3.95 -3.79 6.93
N MET A 130 3.05 -4.73 7.14
CA MET A 130 1.63 -4.48 7.41
C MET A 130 1.38 -4.67 8.90
N ARG A 131 0.89 -3.63 9.55
CA ARG A 131 0.48 -3.64 10.96
C ARG A 131 -1.03 -3.75 11.03
N LEU A 132 -1.52 -4.75 11.75
CA LEU A 132 -2.95 -5.04 11.87
C LEU A 132 -3.36 -5.12 13.35
N ALA A 133 -4.61 -4.73 13.62
CA ALA A 133 -5.27 -4.96 14.91
C ALA A 133 -5.54 -6.44 15.15
N GLU A 134 -6.06 -6.81 16.32
CA GLU A 134 -6.44 -8.17 16.68
C GLU A 134 -7.54 -8.72 15.76
N THR A 135 -8.51 -7.88 15.43
CA THR A 135 -9.64 -8.19 14.55
C THR A 135 -9.66 -7.24 13.36
N ASN A 136 -9.85 -7.78 12.19
CA ASN A 136 -9.75 -7.02 10.95
C ASN A 136 -10.87 -7.32 9.97
N CYS A 137 -11.38 -6.30 9.29
CA CYS A 137 -12.15 -6.50 8.09
C CYS A 137 -11.22 -6.98 6.96
N PRO A 138 -11.58 -7.99 6.17
CA PRO A 138 -10.79 -8.43 5.01
C PRO A 138 -10.43 -7.28 4.06
N TYR A 139 -11.33 -6.31 3.90
CA TYR A 139 -11.06 -5.11 3.10
C TYR A 139 -9.89 -4.28 3.63
N THR A 140 -9.77 -4.12 4.95
CA THR A 140 -8.62 -3.43 5.57
C THR A 140 -7.30 -4.06 5.13
N ILE A 141 -7.22 -5.39 5.13
CA ILE A 141 -6.03 -6.11 4.70
C ILE A 141 -5.74 -5.86 3.22
N VAL A 142 -6.77 -5.90 2.37
CA VAL A 142 -6.64 -5.57 0.92
C VAL A 142 -6.20 -4.12 0.70
N HIS A 143 -6.72 -3.18 1.47
CA HIS A 143 -6.35 -1.77 1.45
C HIS A 143 -4.86 -1.58 1.77
N GLU A 144 -4.37 -2.18 2.85
CA GLU A 144 -2.96 -2.08 3.23
C GLU A 144 -2.03 -2.76 2.20
N PHE A 145 -2.47 -3.85 1.57
CA PHE A 145 -1.74 -4.44 0.45
C PHE A 145 -1.64 -3.50 -0.75
N ALA A 146 -2.65 -2.67 -1.02
CA ALA A 146 -2.56 -1.68 -2.09
C ALA A 146 -1.49 -0.61 -1.79
N HIS A 147 -1.28 -0.24 -0.52
CA HIS A 147 -0.15 0.58 -0.12
C HIS A 147 1.19 -0.14 -0.33
N LEU A 148 1.28 -1.40 0.04
CA LEU A 148 2.48 -2.22 -0.14
C LEU A 148 2.82 -2.48 -1.62
N CYS A 149 1.89 -2.23 -2.54
CA CYS A 149 2.18 -2.21 -3.98
C CYS A 149 3.00 -0.97 -4.43
N GLY A 150 3.47 -0.13 -3.50
CA GLY A 150 4.27 1.05 -3.78
C GLY A 150 3.49 2.37 -3.72
N ASN A 151 2.22 2.33 -3.37
CA ASN A 151 1.35 3.51 -3.28
C ASN A 151 1.28 4.01 -1.83
N MET A 152 2.15 4.95 -1.46
CA MET A 152 2.16 5.51 -0.09
C MET A 152 1.00 6.49 0.18
N HIS A 153 0.32 6.94 -0.87
CA HIS A 153 -0.81 7.87 -0.80
C HIS A 153 -2.05 7.27 -1.46
N HIS A 154 -3.22 7.83 -1.18
CA HIS A 154 -4.49 7.41 -1.78
C HIS A 154 -4.71 8.07 -3.15
N ASP A 155 -3.70 7.97 -4.01
CA ASP A 155 -3.67 8.53 -5.36
C ASP A 155 -4.32 7.61 -6.41
N ILE A 156 -4.09 7.89 -7.67
CA ILE A 156 -4.63 7.10 -8.79
C ILE A 156 -4.08 5.67 -8.77
N GLY A 157 -2.76 5.51 -8.50
CA GLY A 157 -2.10 4.21 -8.43
C GLY A 157 -2.72 3.35 -7.34
N PHE A 158 -2.87 3.90 -6.12
CA PHE A 158 -3.52 3.23 -5.01
C PHE A 158 -4.94 2.75 -5.38
N ARG A 159 -5.78 3.66 -5.90
CA ARG A 159 -7.17 3.32 -6.24
C ARG A 159 -7.28 2.25 -7.32
N ARG A 160 -6.38 2.26 -8.29
CA ARG A 160 -6.31 1.22 -9.31
C ARG A 160 -5.94 -0.13 -8.68
N ASP A 161 -4.94 -0.15 -7.82
CA ASP A 161 -4.41 -1.38 -7.26
C ASP A 161 -5.35 -1.97 -6.20
N VAL A 162 -6.00 -1.14 -5.38
CA VAL A 162 -7.03 -1.63 -4.46
C VAL A 162 -8.24 -2.22 -5.20
N ILE A 163 -8.64 -1.67 -6.36
CA ILE A 163 -9.69 -2.27 -7.20
C ILE A 163 -9.27 -3.65 -7.72
N LYS A 164 -8.02 -3.78 -8.24
CA LYS A 164 -7.50 -5.06 -8.74
C LYS A 164 -7.43 -6.13 -7.65
N LEU A 165 -6.89 -5.76 -6.49
CA LEU A 165 -6.81 -6.65 -5.34
C LEU A 165 -8.20 -7.02 -4.81
N SER A 166 -9.12 -6.05 -4.72
CA SER A 166 -10.50 -6.30 -4.32
C SER A 166 -11.20 -7.27 -5.27
N SER A 167 -11.02 -7.11 -6.58
CA SER A 167 -11.60 -8.04 -7.57
C SER A 167 -11.14 -9.46 -7.35
N ARG A 168 -9.85 -9.66 -7.02
CA ARG A 168 -9.27 -10.99 -6.82
C ARG A 168 -9.67 -11.62 -5.48
N PHE A 169 -9.71 -10.84 -4.40
CA PHE A 169 -9.81 -11.37 -3.05
C PHE A 169 -11.17 -11.17 -2.38
N LEU A 170 -11.94 -10.18 -2.82
CA LEU A 170 -13.27 -9.87 -2.30
C LEU A 170 -14.38 -10.09 -3.34
N GLY A 171 -14.00 -10.26 -4.60
CA GLY A 171 -14.92 -10.54 -5.69
C GLY A 171 -15.16 -9.35 -6.62
N THR A 172 -15.54 -9.71 -7.85
CA THR A 172 -15.72 -8.75 -8.95
C THR A 172 -16.87 -7.77 -8.69
N GLU A 173 -17.93 -8.21 -8.04
CA GLU A 173 -19.09 -7.35 -7.72
C GLU A 173 -18.72 -6.25 -6.73
N PHE A 174 -17.97 -6.58 -5.67
CA PHE A 174 -17.46 -5.55 -4.77
C PHE A 174 -16.52 -4.58 -5.47
N ALA A 175 -15.60 -5.09 -6.29
CA ALA A 175 -14.69 -4.24 -7.06
C ALA A 175 -15.42 -3.29 -8.04
N LYS A 176 -16.52 -3.74 -8.66
CA LYS A 176 -17.39 -2.88 -9.49
C LYS A 176 -18.03 -1.77 -8.66
N MET A 177 -18.55 -2.10 -7.47
CA MET A 177 -19.13 -1.11 -6.55
C MET A 177 -18.09 -0.09 -6.10
N LEU A 178 -16.90 -0.55 -5.68
CA LEU A 178 -15.78 0.30 -5.28
C LEU A 178 -15.38 1.26 -6.40
N LYS A 179 -15.23 0.74 -7.62
CA LYS A 179 -14.95 1.55 -8.82
C LYS A 179 -16.05 2.57 -9.09
N GLY A 180 -17.33 2.18 -8.90
CA GLY A 180 -18.49 3.06 -9.03
C GLY A 180 -18.47 4.21 -8.03
N GLN A 181 -18.16 3.92 -6.76
CA GLN A 181 -18.07 4.93 -5.70
C GLN A 181 -16.90 5.91 -5.94
N PHE A 182 -15.75 5.44 -6.41
CA PHE A 182 -14.65 6.34 -6.81
C PHE A 182 -15.07 7.28 -7.95
N LYS A 183 -15.79 6.77 -8.96
CA LYS A 183 -16.32 7.60 -10.05
C LYS A 183 -17.33 8.63 -9.55
N LYS A 184 -18.30 8.25 -8.69
CA LYS A 184 -19.26 9.16 -8.07
C LYS A 184 -18.57 10.30 -7.30
N SER A 185 -17.47 9.99 -6.64
CA SER A 185 -16.63 10.98 -5.92
C SER A 185 -15.69 11.78 -6.84
N LYS A 186 -15.78 11.62 -8.16
CA LYS A 186 -14.90 12.25 -9.16
C LYS A 186 -13.42 11.94 -8.94
N LEU A 187 -13.11 10.75 -8.41
CA LEU A 187 -11.75 10.28 -8.21
C LEU A 187 -11.25 9.56 -9.46
N LYS A 188 -10.12 10.00 -9.99
CA LYS A 188 -9.48 9.34 -11.14
C LYS A 188 -8.95 7.96 -10.74
N ILE A 189 -9.13 6.96 -11.62
CA ILE A 189 -8.72 5.56 -11.42
C ILE A 189 -7.91 5.03 -12.61
N THR A 190 -7.69 5.82 -13.64
CA THR A 190 -6.91 5.46 -14.82
C THR A 190 -5.65 6.30 -14.85
N VAL A 191 -4.51 5.65 -14.98
CA VAL A 191 -3.20 6.27 -15.19
C VAL A 191 -2.63 5.79 -16.51
N SER A 192 -1.86 6.63 -17.20
CA SER A 192 -0.95 6.18 -18.23
C SER A 192 0.13 5.31 -17.56
N GLN A 193 0.29 4.09 -18.04
CA GLN A 193 1.27 3.19 -17.42
C GLN A 193 2.69 3.57 -17.88
N HIS A 194 3.47 4.14 -16.97
CA HIS A 194 4.93 4.10 -17.09
C HIS A 194 5.43 2.93 -16.24
N ILE A 195 5.87 1.87 -16.90
CA ILE A 195 6.55 0.75 -16.24
C ILE A 195 8.01 1.18 -16.07
N MET A 196 8.43 1.39 -14.82
CA MET A 196 9.82 1.62 -14.51
C MET A 196 10.50 0.26 -14.29
N SER A 197 11.61 -0.03 -14.96
CA SER A 197 12.37 -1.25 -14.70
C SER A 197 13.00 -1.18 -13.29
N PRO A 198 13.27 -2.33 -12.63
CA PRO A 198 13.93 -2.36 -11.33
C PRO A 198 15.26 -1.59 -11.32
N GLU A 199 16.03 -1.67 -12.40
CA GLU A 199 17.32 -0.98 -12.56
C GLU A 199 17.13 0.54 -12.55
N LYS A 200 16.21 1.07 -13.38
CA LYS A 200 15.88 2.51 -13.41
C LYS A 200 15.39 3.01 -12.07
N TRP A 201 14.65 2.16 -11.35
CA TRP A 201 14.20 2.52 -10.01
C TRP A 201 15.37 2.64 -9.03
N ILE A 202 16.32 1.67 -9.04
CA ILE A 202 17.53 1.73 -8.22
C ILE A 202 18.32 3.00 -8.50
N GLU A 203 18.56 3.30 -9.78
CA GLU A 203 19.23 4.54 -10.20
C GLU A 203 18.51 5.78 -9.67
N SER A 204 17.17 5.79 -9.75
CA SER A 204 16.35 6.89 -9.22
C SER A 204 16.51 7.06 -7.71
N VAL A 205 16.51 5.96 -6.95
CA VAL A 205 16.73 6.00 -5.49
C VAL A 205 18.10 6.53 -5.16
N ILE A 206 19.14 5.98 -5.78
CA ILE A 206 20.54 6.39 -5.55
C ILE A 206 20.70 7.89 -5.86
N ARG A 207 20.17 8.33 -7.01
CA ARG A 207 20.20 9.75 -7.41
C ARG A 207 19.50 10.65 -6.39
N MET A 208 18.31 10.27 -5.96
CA MET A 208 17.53 11.06 -4.98
C MET A 208 18.21 11.14 -3.63
N ASP A 209 18.85 10.07 -3.20
CA ASP A 209 19.56 10.03 -1.95
C ASP A 209 20.85 10.85 -2.00
N LYS A 210 21.57 10.83 -3.13
CA LYS A 210 22.74 11.71 -3.36
C LYS A 210 22.35 13.18 -3.21
N ILE A 211 21.27 13.62 -3.90
CA ILE A 211 20.75 14.98 -3.80
C ILE A 211 20.38 15.36 -2.36
N ARG A 212 19.86 14.42 -1.58
CA ARG A 212 19.49 14.66 -0.18
C ARG A 212 20.71 14.82 0.72
N MET A 213 21.75 14.03 0.47
CA MET A 213 23.01 14.12 1.23
C MET A 213 23.78 15.40 0.95
N GLU A 214 23.70 15.90 -0.29
CA GLU A 214 24.34 17.18 -0.69
C GLU A 214 23.61 18.41 -0.10
N ARG A 215 22.35 18.26 0.36
CA ARG A 215 21.53 19.35 0.92
C ARG A 215 21.34 19.25 2.43
N SER A 216 21.93 18.28 3.08
CA SER A 216 21.89 18.08 4.54
C SER A 216 23.19 18.49 5.19
#